data_8a852785c2e477ca2ec8c6e74da8fc01
#
_entry.id   8a852785c2e477ca2ec8c6e74da8fc01
#
_cell.length_a   1.000
_cell.length_b   1.000
_cell.length_c   1.000
_cell.angle_alpha   90.00
_cell.angle_beta   90.00
_cell.angle_gamma   90.00
#
_symmetry.space_group_name_H-M   'P 1'
#
loop_
_entity.id
_entity.type
_entity.pdbx_description
1 polymer ?
#
loop_
_entity_poly.entity_id
_entity_poly.type
_entity_poly.pdbx_seq_one_letter_code
_entity_poly.pdbx_strand_id
1 'polypeptide(L)'
;EKRSLKSIYESIHPDDRNKFMALLEAVAHKQKLPENRIILRVLENNATDYSYSSFTYSAVEDEAGNIVVITFIQRDITEDIIYQQNLITAKNKAEEADKLKSTFLANMSNEIRTPLNAIVGFSELLTETDDTEEKFEYKQLIETNSEILLKLIGDILDLSKIEVGSIDINRQKLNLCQLCDELYRSF
;
A
#
# COMPACT_ATOMS: atom_id res chain seq x y z
N GLU A 1 34.12 -23.49 -9.04
CA GLU A 1 35.04 -23.44 -7.88
C GLU A 1 34.65 -24.55 -6.88
N LYS A 2 35.60 -25.40 -6.50
CA LYS A 2 35.30 -26.48 -5.53
C LYS A 2 35.38 -25.87 -4.13
N ARG A 3 34.23 -25.62 -3.51
CA ARG A 3 34.14 -25.21 -2.10
C ARG A 3 33.91 -26.43 -1.20
N SER A 4 34.46 -26.43 0.00
CA SER A 4 34.16 -27.46 0.99
C SER A 4 32.74 -27.23 1.56
N LEU A 5 32.06 -28.31 1.99
CA LEU A 5 30.76 -28.19 2.66
C LEU A 5 30.80 -27.25 3.89
N LYS A 6 31.92 -27.26 4.63
CA LYS A 6 32.12 -26.36 5.76
C LYS A 6 32.11 -24.88 5.32
N SER A 7 32.84 -24.55 4.25
CA SER A 7 32.88 -23.18 3.71
C SER A 7 31.53 -22.72 3.21
N ILE A 8 30.74 -23.61 2.58
CA ILE A 8 29.37 -23.30 2.16
C ILE A 8 28.49 -23.04 3.38
N TYR A 9 28.52 -23.91 4.39
CA TYR A 9 27.73 -23.76 5.62
C TYR A 9 28.04 -22.46 6.36
N GLU A 10 29.32 -22.09 6.45
CA GLU A 10 29.75 -20.84 7.10
C GLU A 10 29.26 -19.58 6.38
N SER A 11 29.13 -19.64 5.05
CA SER A 11 28.61 -18.52 4.25
C SER A 11 27.09 -18.35 4.33
N ILE A 12 26.34 -19.36 4.81
CA ILE A 12 24.88 -19.29 4.94
C ILE A 12 24.49 -18.48 6.17
N HIS A 13 23.46 -17.62 5.99
CA HIS A 13 22.87 -16.88 7.11
C HIS A 13 22.48 -17.80 8.27
N PRO A 14 22.75 -17.46 9.53
CA PRO A 14 22.48 -18.34 10.68
C PRO A 14 21.07 -18.95 10.72
N ASP A 15 20.04 -18.15 10.42
CA ASP A 15 18.64 -18.62 10.43
C ASP A 15 18.34 -19.66 9.34
N ASP A 16 19.11 -19.66 8.24
CA ASP A 16 18.88 -20.55 7.10
C ASP A 16 19.73 -21.83 7.17
N ARG A 17 20.66 -21.93 8.13
CA ARG A 17 21.53 -23.09 8.32
C ARG A 17 20.76 -24.37 8.57
N ASN A 18 19.69 -24.32 9.36
CA ASN A 18 18.84 -25.48 9.65
C ASN A 18 18.15 -25.99 8.40
N LYS A 19 17.72 -25.10 7.48
CA LYS A 19 17.15 -25.50 6.20
C LYS A 19 18.17 -26.22 5.32
N PHE A 20 19.41 -25.74 5.31
CA PHE A 20 20.50 -26.38 4.57
C PHE A 20 20.87 -27.75 5.13
N MET A 21 20.94 -27.88 6.46
CA MET A 21 21.20 -29.18 7.11
C MET A 21 20.09 -30.19 6.84
N ALA A 22 18.83 -29.78 6.93
CA ALA A 22 17.70 -30.64 6.59
C ALA A 22 17.71 -31.11 5.12
N LEU A 23 18.17 -30.25 4.20
CA LEU A 23 18.40 -30.63 2.80
C LEU A 23 19.47 -31.75 2.70
N LEU A 24 20.62 -31.56 3.36
CA LEU A 24 21.70 -32.56 3.33
C LEU A 24 21.28 -33.90 3.91
N GLU A 25 20.54 -33.89 5.03
CA GLU A 25 19.99 -35.09 5.66
C GLU A 25 18.99 -35.81 4.73
N ALA A 26 18.07 -35.07 4.12
CA ALA A 26 17.10 -35.62 3.19
C ALA A 26 17.78 -36.25 1.96
N VAL A 27 18.81 -35.60 1.42
CA VAL A 27 19.60 -36.17 0.31
C VAL A 27 20.36 -37.44 0.76
N ALA A 28 20.98 -37.43 1.95
CA ALA A 28 21.70 -38.58 2.48
C ALA A 28 20.80 -39.80 2.71
N HIS A 29 19.56 -39.57 3.14
CA HIS A 29 18.54 -40.62 3.36
C HIS A 29 17.69 -40.94 2.12
N LYS A 30 18.05 -40.41 0.94
CA LYS A 30 17.31 -40.62 -0.34
C LYS A 30 15.85 -40.19 -0.25
N GLN A 31 15.50 -39.29 0.62
CA GLN A 31 14.15 -38.76 0.73
C GLN A 31 13.88 -37.83 -0.45
N LYS A 32 12.76 -38.07 -1.12
CA LYS A 32 12.32 -37.21 -2.21
C LYS A 32 11.81 -35.90 -1.60
N LEU A 33 12.57 -34.82 -1.74
CA LEU A 33 12.10 -33.50 -1.36
C LEU A 33 11.02 -33.03 -2.34
N PRO A 34 10.01 -32.29 -1.86
CA PRO A 34 8.94 -31.76 -2.72
C PRO A 34 9.47 -30.85 -3.84
N GLU A 35 10.57 -30.18 -3.60
CA GLU A 35 11.26 -29.33 -4.58
C GLU A 35 12.76 -29.62 -4.57
N ASN A 36 13.35 -29.83 -5.74
CA ASN A 36 14.81 -29.95 -5.89
C ASN A 36 15.53 -28.59 -5.77
N ARG A 37 14.88 -27.62 -5.14
CA ARG A 37 15.34 -26.24 -5.05
C ARG A 37 15.14 -25.70 -3.62
N ILE A 38 16.17 -25.03 -3.10
CA ILE A 38 16.11 -24.31 -1.84
C ILE A 38 16.64 -22.89 -2.03
N ILE A 39 16.03 -21.93 -1.35
CA ILE A 39 16.48 -20.54 -1.34
C ILE A 39 17.10 -20.26 0.02
N LEU A 40 18.34 -19.78 0.01
CA LEU A 40 19.13 -19.44 1.19
C LEU A 40 19.74 -18.05 1.04
N ARG A 41 19.90 -17.37 2.16
CA ARG A 41 20.71 -16.14 2.24
C ARG A 41 22.18 -16.54 2.38
N VAL A 42 23.03 -16.06 1.50
CA VAL A 42 24.44 -16.41 1.43
C VAL A 42 25.29 -15.14 1.48
N LEU A 43 26.35 -15.17 2.28
CA LEU A 43 27.37 -14.14 2.29
C LEU A 43 28.45 -14.51 1.26
N GLU A 44 28.60 -13.70 0.23
CA GLU A 44 29.68 -13.90 -0.75
C GLU A 44 31.02 -13.40 -0.23
N ASN A 45 32.11 -13.93 -0.80
CA ASN A 45 33.47 -13.53 -0.41
C ASN A 45 33.65 -12.01 -0.53
N ASN A 46 34.02 -11.36 0.57
CA ASN A 46 34.19 -9.91 0.71
C ASN A 46 32.92 -9.05 0.69
N ALA A 47 31.72 -9.64 0.71
CA ALA A 47 30.49 -8.88 0.88
C ALA A 47 30.21 -8.63 2.37
N THR A 48 29.58 -7.49 2.66
CA THR A 48 29.08 -7.15 4.00
C THR A 48 27.65 -7.62 4.22
N ASP A 49 26.92 -7.79 3.13
CA ASP A 49 25.49 -8.13 3.15
C ASP A 49 25.24 -9.49 2.51
N TYR A 50 24.15 -10.14 2.95
CA TYR A 50 23.70 -11.42 2.41
C TYR A 50 22.93 -11.22 1.11
N SER A 51 23.27 -12.05 0.09
CA SER A 51 22.50 -12.22 -1.14
C SER A 51 21.54 -13.41 -1.04
N TYR A 52 20.46 -13.39 -1.86
CA TYR A 52 19.56 -14.52 -1.97
C TYR A 52 20.04 -15.46 -3.06
N SER A 53 20.36 -16.70 -2.70
CA SER A 53 20.81 -17.71 -3.64
C SER A 53 19.87 -18.90 -3.69
N SER A 54 19.53 -19.29 -4.90
CA SER A 54 18.78 -20.52 -5.17
C SER A 54 19.76 -21.66 -5.41
N PHE A 55 19.61 -22.73 -4.64
CA PHE A 55 20.39 -23.95 -4.79
C PHE A 55 19.52 -25.04 -5.35
N THR A 56 19.94 -25.61 -6.49
CA THR A 56 19.39 -26.85 -7.04
C THR A 56 20.42 -27.94 -6.86
N TYR A 57 20.00 -29.14 -6.48
CA TYR A 57 20.93 -30.25 -6.25
C TYR A 57 20.59 -31.45 -7.15
N SER A 58 21.62 -32.24 -7.43
CA SER A 58 21.50 -33.58 -8.02
C SER A 58 22.48 -34.51 -7.33
N ALA A 59 22.05 -35.77 -7.14
CA ALA A 59 22.87 -36.81 -6.57
C ALA A 59 23.15 -37.91 -7.61
N VAL A 60 24.38 -38.41 -7.64
CA VAL A 60 24.80 -39.54 -8.47
C VAL A 60 25.07 -40.71 -7.56
N GLU A 61 24.51 -41.89 -7.91
CA GLU A 61 24.68 -43.12 -7.16
C GLU A 61 25.61 -44.10 -7.88
N ASP A 62 26.32 -44.95 -7.10
CA ASP A 62 27.07 -46.10 -7.63
C ASP A 62 26.16 -47.29 -7.94
N GLU A 63 26.75 -48.39 -8.43
CA GLU A 63 26.01 -49.64 -8.74
C GLU A 63 25.40 -50.29 -7.49
N ALA A 64 25.92 -50.01 -6.30
CA ALA A 64 25.38 -50.45 -5.01
C ALA A 64 24.29 -49.53 -4.47
N GLY A 65 23.99 -48.44 -5.17
CA GLY A 65 23.00 -47.47 -4.76
C GLY A 65 23.48 -46.47 -3.71
N ASN A 66 24.79 -46.32 -3.44
CA ASN A 66 25.30 -45.31 -2.55
C ASN A 66 25.51 -43.99 -3.28
N ILE A 67 25.21 -42.90 -2.62
CA ILE A 67 25.46 -41.58 -3.17
C ILE A 67 26.97 -41.29 -3.16
N VAL A 68 27.56 -41.17 -4.34
CA VAL A 68 29.00 -40.91 -4.54
C VAL A 68 29.32 -39.45 -4.81
N VAL A 69 28.37 -38.73 -5.41
CA VAL A 69 28.53 -37.29 -5.73
C VAL A 69 27.23 -36.57 -5.52
N ILE A 70 27.29 -35.41 -4.85
CA ILE A 70 26.19 -34.44 -4.78
C ILE A 70 26.69 -33.17 -5.47
N THR A 71 25.97 -32.73 -6.48
CA THR A 71 26.22 -31.49 -7.20
C THR A 71 25.20 -30.43 -6.80
N PHE A 72 25.67 -29.26 -6.44
CA PHE A 72 24.85 -28.09 -6.16
C PHE A 72 25.08 -27.05 -7.27
N ILE A 73 23.99 -26.54 -7.82
CA ILE A 73 23.99 -25.38 -8.72
C ILE A 73 23.42 -24.21 -7.93
N GLN A 74 24.27 -23.21 -7.72
CA GLN A 74 23.87 -21.93 -7.06
C GLN A 74 23.57 -20.88 -8.13
N ARG A 75 22.47 -20.20 -7.97
CA ARG A 75 22.09 -19.03 -8.78
C ARG A 75 21.75 -17.87 -7.84
N ASP A 76 22.37 -16.72 -8.03
CA ASP A 76 21.94 -15.48 -7.37
C ASP A 76 20.57 -15.06 -7.92
N ILE A 77 19.66 -14.83 -7.01
CA ILE A 77 18.27 -14.38 -7.29
C ILE A 77 17.91 -13.12 -6.49
N THR A 78 18.91 -12.41 -6.00
CA THR A 78 18.72 -11.23 -5.14
C THR A 78 17.91 -10.15 -5.85
N GLU A 79 18.27 -9.84 -7.10
CA GLU A 79 17.53 -8.86 -7.90
C GLU A 79 16.08 -9.30 -8.14
N ASP A 80 15.86 -10.58 -8.45
CA ASP A 80 14.51 -11.13 -8.66
C ASP A 80 13.64 -10.98 -7.39
N ILE A 81 14.19 -11.27 -6.22
CA ILE A 81 13.51 -11.14 -4.91
C ILE A 81 13.21 -9.67 -4.61
N ILE A 82 14.19 -8.77 -4.77
CA ILE A 82 14.01 -7.33 -4.55
C ILE A 82 12.95 -6.78 -5.50
N TYR A 83 13.00 -7.16 -6.78
CA TYR A 83 12.01 -6.73 -7.77
C TYR A 83 10.59 -7.19 -7.40
N GLN A 84 10.41 -8.46 -7.03
CA GLN A 84 9.13 -8.99 -6.58
C GLN A 84 8.61 -8.25 -5.34
N GLN A 85 9.49 -7.97 -4.37
CA GLN A 85 9.12 -7.23 -3.15
C GLN A 85 8.64 -5.80 -3.47
N ASN A 86 9.37 -5.13 -4.35
CA ASN A 86 9.01 -3.79 -4.80
C ASN A 86 7.67 -3.78 -5.55
N LEU A 87 7.43 -4.79 -6.39
CA LEU A 87 6.17 -4.93 -7.13
C LEU A 87 4.98 -5.16 -6.17
N ILE A 88 5.14 -6.04 -5.17
CA ILE A 88 4.12 -6.29 -4.16
C ILE A 88 3.84 -5.00 -3.37
N THR A 89 4.89 -4.29 -2.97
CA THR A 89 4.76 -3.03 -2.23
C THR A 89 4.05 -1.95 -3.05
N ALA A 90 4.41 -1.81 -4.32
CA ALA A 90 3.76 -0.87 -5.24
C ALA A 90 2.29 -1.22 -5.48
N LYS A 91 2.00 -2.52 -5.67
CA LYS A 91 0.64 -3.02 -5.81
C LYS A 91 -0.22 -2.70 -4.58
N ASN A 92 0.28 -3.02 -3.37
CA ASN A 92 -0.46 -2.78 -2.13
C ASN A 92 -0.76 -1.28 -1.93
N LYS A 93 0.21 -0.40 -2.23
CA LYS A 93 0.00 1.05 -2.19
C LYS A 93 -1.04 1.53 -3.19
N ALA A 94 -1.05 0.97 -4.40
CA ALA A 94 -2.04 1.32 -5.42
C ALA A 94 -3.46 0.85 -5.01
N GLU A 95 -3.59 -0.36 -4.49
CA GLU A 95 -4.87 -0.90 -4.00
C GLU A 95 -5.42 -0.09 -2.80
N GLU A 96 -4.55 0.32 -1.88
CA GLU A 96 -4.91 1.18 -0.75
C GLU A 96 -5.41 2.55 -1.22
N ALA A 97 -4.69 3.18 -2.15
CA ALA A 97 -5.09 4.46 -2.74
C ALA A 97 -6.45 4.36 -3.46
N ASP A 98 -6.69 3.29 -4.23
CA ASP A 98 -7.96 3.07 -4.92
C ASP A 98 -9.12 2.86 -3.94
N LYS A 99 -8.90 2.10 -2.86
CA LYS A 99 -9.88 1.90 -1.79
C LYS A 99 -10.23 3.23 -1.08
N LEU A 100 -9.22 4.04 -0.77
CA LEU A 100 -9.44 5.36 -0.15
C LEU A 100 -10.24 6.26 -1.08
N LYS A 101 -9.90 6.30 -2.37
CA LYS A 101 -10.63 7.07 -3.39
C LYS A 101 -12.09 6.62 -3.51
N SER A 102 -12.35 5.33 -3.54
CA SER A 102 -13.70 4.77 -3.63
C SER A 102 -14.53 5.10 -2.38
N THR A 103 -13.93 4.99 -1.19
CA THR A 103 -14.58 5.35 0.08
C THR A 103 -14.88 6.85 0.14
N PHE A 104 -13.95 7.69 -0.31
CA PHE A 104 -14.14 9.13 -0.40
C PHE A 104 -15.32 9.49 -1.29
N LEU A 105 -15.39 8.94 -2.51
CA LEU A 105 -16.50 9.19 -3.45
C LEU A 105 -17.85 8.74 -2.88
N ALA A 106 -17.90 7.59 -2.20
CA ALA A 106 -19.12 7.11 -1.57
C ALA A 106 -19.60 8.05 -0.45
N ASN A 107 -18.68 8.52 0.40
CA ASN A 107 -18.99 9.46 1.47
C ASN A 107 -19.46 10.81 0.90
N MET A 108 -18.76 11.35 -0.09
CA MET A 108 -19.13 12.60 -0.75
C MET A 108 -20.51 12.52 -1.39
N SER A 109 -20.82 11.39 -2.03
CA SER A 109 -22.16 11.17 -2.60
C SER A 109 -23.27 11.24 -1.53
N ASN A 110 -23.03 10.70 -0.35
CA ASN A 110 -23.98 10.75 0.75
C ASN A 110 -24.08 12.16 1.36
N GLU A 111 -22.94 12.84 1.53
CA GLU A 111 -22.89 14.20 2.07
C GLU A 111 -23.55 15.23 1.13
N ILE A 112 -23.47 15.02 -0.18
CA ILE A 112 -24.19 15.82 -1.18
C ILE A 112 -25.70 15.51 -1.18
N ARG A 113 -26.07 14.24 -1.05
CA ARG A 113 -27.49 13.81 -1.12
C ARG A 113 -28.33 14.40 0.00
N THR A 114 -27.80 14.48 1.21
CA THR A 114 -28.55 14.95 2.38
C THR A 114 -29.04 16.39 2.23
N PRO A 115 -28.19 17.41 1.99
CA PRO A 115 -28.65 18.77 1.78
C PRO A 115 -29.50 18.92 0.50
N LEU A 116 -29.16 18.16 -0.56
CA LEU A 116 -29.94 18.19 -1.79
C LEU A 116 -31.39 17.71 -1.58
N ASN A 117 -31.59 16.61 -0.85
CA ASN A 117 -32.92 16.11 -0.52
C ASN A 117 -33.68 17.09 0.36
N ALA A 118 -33.00 17.77 1.30
CA ALA A 118 -33.61 18.81 2.12
C ALA A 118 -34.06 20.00 1.26
N ILE A 119 -33.23 20.48 0.32
CA ILE A 119 -33.60 21.56 -0.60
C ILE A 119 -34.84 21.18 -1.41
N VAL A 120 -34.85 19.96 -1.99
CA VAL A 120 -35.98 19.48 -2.79
C VAL A 120 -37.25 19.38 -1.93
N GLY A 121 -37.18 18.73 -0.77
CA GLY A 121 -38.36 18.54 0.09
C GLY A 121 -38.95 19.85 0.62
N PHE A 122 -38.10 20.78 1.09
CA PHE A 122 -38.58 22.09 1.54
C PHE A 122 -39.07 22.95 0.40
N SER A 123 -38.53 22.78 -0.81
CA SER A 123 -39.04 23.48 -2.00
C SER A 123 -40.45 22.99 -2.39
N GLU A 124 -40.76 21.71 -2.24
CA GLU A 124 -42.11 21.16 -2.41
C GLU A 124 -43.08 21.72 -1.37
N LEU A 125 -42.69 21.66 -0.08
CA LEU A 125 -43.50 22.21 1.01
C LEU A 125 -43.75 23.72 0.89
N LEU A 126 -42.75 24.47 0.40
CA LEU A 126 -42.88 25.91 0.14
C LEU A 126 -43.99 26.24 -0.87
N THR A 127 -44.26 25.32 -1.82
CA THR A 127 -45.31 25.51 -2.82
C THR A 127 -46.69 25.08 -2.34
N GLU A 128 -46.76 24.22 -1.33
CA GLU A 128 -48.00 23.63 -0.79
C GLU A 128 -48.61 24.45 0.35
N THR A 129 -47.79 25.17 1.12
CA THR A 129 -48.30 25.96 2.27
C THR A 129 -48.70 27.36 1.85
N ASP A 130 -49.78 27.90 2.42
CA ASP A 130 -50.17 29.29 2.34
C ASP A 130 -49.74 30.14 3.53
N ASP A 131 -49.23 29.49 4.60
CA ASP A 131 -48.77 30.16 5.82
C ASP A 131 -47.45 30.93 5.56
N THR A 132 -47.46 32.21 5.95
CA THR A 132 -46.31 33.11 5.70
C THR A 132 -45.13 32.77 6.62
N GLU A 133 -45.38 32.27 7.85
CA GLU A 133 -44.34 31.91 8.83
C GLU A 133 -43.64 30.62 8.38
N GLU A 134 -44.40 29.60 7.96
CA GLU A 134 -43.87 28.36 7.37
C GLU A 134 -43.07 28.63 6.10
N LYS A 135 -43.56 29.49 5.21
CA LYS A 135 -42.78 29.91 4.02
C LYS A 135 -41.43 30.49 4.34
N PHE A 136 -41.36 31.33 5.39
CA PHE A 136 -40.13 31.93 5.82
C PHE A 136 -39.16 30.88 6.38
N GLU A 137 -39.65 29.94 7.18
CA GLU A 137 -38.87 28.85 7.74
C GLU A 137 -38.31 27.94 6.65
N TYR A 138 -39.16 27.50 5.71
CA TYR A 138 -38.72 26.63 4.59
C TYR A 138 -37.70 27.33 3.71
N LYS A 139 -37.84 28.63 3.46
CA LYS A 139 -36.84 29.42 2.73
C LYS A 139 -35.50 29.42 3.43
N GLN A 140 -35.46 29.65 4.75
CA GLN A 140 -34.20 29.62 5.52
C GLN A 140 -33.53 28.25 5.47
N LEU A 141 -34.31 27.15 5.57
CA LEU A 141 -33.80 25.81 5.49
C LEU A 141 -33.20 25.50 4.10
N ILE A 142 -33.82 25.98 3.03
CA ILE A 142 -33.29 25.86 1.68
C ILE A 142 -31.97 26.63 1.53
N GLU A 143 -31.92 27.89 2.00
CA GLU A 143 -30.73 28.73 1.95
C GLU A 143 -29.56 28.08 2.72
N THR A 144 -29.79 27.63 3.94
CA THR A 144 -28.79 26.96 4.78
C THR A 144 -28.23 25.67 4.10
N ASN A 145 -29.11 24.82 3.57
CA ASN A 145 -28.67 23.60 2.90
C ASN A 145 -27.96 23.88 1.58
N SER A 146 -28.30 24.97 0.90
CA SER A 146 -27.60 25.42 -0.31
C SER A 146 -26.18 25.89 -0.01
N GLU A 147 -25.99 26.65 1.08
CA GLU A 147 -24.66 27.08 1.57
C GLU A 147 -23.77 25.88 1.92
N ILE A 148 -24.33 24.88 2.64
CA ILE A 148 -23.63 23.63 2.97
C ILE A 148 -23.17 22.94 1.68
N LEU A 149 -24.06 22.80 0.69
CA LEU A 149 -23.75 22.15 -0.58
C LEU A 149 -22.66 22.89 -1.36
N LEU A 150 -22.74 24.21 -1.44
CA LEU A 150 -21.71 25.03 -2.10
C LEU A 150 -20.34 24.91 -1.42
N LYS A 151 -20.31 24.85 -0.10
CA LYS A 151 -19.09 24.65 0.67
C LYS A 151 -18.49 23.27 0.36
N LEU A 152 -19.29 22.20 0.39
CA LEU A 152 -18.84 20.86 0.06
C LEU A 152 -18.25 20.76 -1.36
N ILE A 153 -18.88 21.39 -2.34
CA ILE A 153 -18.36 21.45 -3.71
C ILE A 153 -17.02 22.18 -3.75
N GLY A 154 -16.90 23.30 -3.03
CA GLY A 154 -15.66 24.03 -2.90
C GLY A 154 -14.53 23.16 -2.33
N ASP A 155 -14.79 22.46 -1.23
CA ASP A 155 -13.82 21.58 -0.57
C ASP A 155 -13.35 20.44 -1.51
N ILE A 156 -14.27 19.85 -2.30
CA ILE A 156 -13.95 18.80 -3.30
C ILE A 156 -13.07 19.37 -4.43
N LEU A 157 -13.38 20.56 -4.92
CA LEU A 157 -12.60 21.23 -5.97
C LEU A 157 -11.19 21.59 -5.48
N ASP A 158 -11.07 22.04 -4.25
CA ASP A 158 -9.77 22.36 -3.66
C ASP A 158 -8.93 21.11 -3.42
N LEU A 159 -9.53 20.01 -2.96
CA LEU A 159 -8.87 18.72 -2.87
C LEU A 159 -8.38 18.24 -4.25
N SER A 160 -9.20 18.38 -5.29
CA SER A 160 -8.82 18.01 -6.66
C SER A 160 -7.62 18.83 -7.16
N LYS A 161 -7.54 20.11 -6.82
CA LYS A 161 -6.38 20.97 -7.15
C LYS A 161 -5.11 20.51 -6.41
N ILE A 162 -5.27 20.08 -5.14
CA ILE A 162 -4.16 19.53 -4.34
C ILE A 162 -3.61 18.26 -4.99
N GLU A 163 -4.49 17.31 -5.36
CA GLU A 163 -4.08 16.05 -5.99
C GLU A 163 -3.32 16.25 -7.31
N VAL A 164 -3.75 17.21 -8.11
CA VAL A 164 -3.09 17.53 -9.39
C VAL A 164 -1.84 18.41 -9.20
N GLY A 165 -1.58 18.88 -7.98
CA GLY A 165 -0.45 19.79 -7.71
C GLY A 165 -0.61 21.19 -8.31
N SER A 166 -1.85 21.61 -8.63
CA SER A 166 -2.17 22.86 -9.29
C SER A 166 -2.59 23.98 -8.32
N ILE A 167 -2.07 23.94 -7.09
CA ILE A 167 -2.36 25.02 -6.12
C ILE A 167 -1.51 26.23 -6.46
N ASP A 168 -2.15 27.32 -6.85
CA ASP A 168 -1.51 28.62 -6.96
C ASP A 168 -1.37 29.26 -5.56
N ILE A 169 -0.13 29.31 -5.05
CA ILE A 169 0.16 29.96 -3.79
C ILE A 169 0.37 31.47 -4.06
N ASN A 170 -0.64 32.27 -3.77
CA ASN A 170 -0.52 33.72 -3.82
C ASN A 170 0.08 34.22 -2.51
N ARG A 171 1.38 34.65 -2.57
CA ARG A 171 2.10 35.21 -1.40
C ARG A 171 1.84 36.70 -1.31
N GLN A 172 1.12 37.13 -0.29
CA GLN A 172 0.82 38.53 0.00
C GLN A 172 1.35 38.91 1.36
N LYS A 173 1.61 40.22 1.51
CA LYS A 173 1.91 40.79 2.85
C LYS A 173 0.62 40.78 3.67
N LEU A 174 0.63 40.09 4.78
CA LEU A 174 -0.51 39.96 5.68
C LEU A 174 -0.23 40.71 6.99
N ASN A 175 -1.24 41.45 7.47
CA ASN A 175 -1.23 42.00 8.83
C ASN A 175 -1.79 40.94 9.78
N LEU A 176 -0.92 40.31 10.56
CA LEU A 176 -1.29 39.20 11.44
C LEU A 176 -2.31 39.63 12.51
N CYS A 177 -2.17 40.85 13.04
CA CYS A 177 -3.10 41.40 14.06
C CYS A 177 -4.51 41.55 13.47
N GLN A 178 -4.61 42.08 12.25
CA GLN A 178 -5.90 42.25 11.59
C GLN A 178 -6.57 40.86 11.31
N LEU A 179 -5.80 39.89 10.88
CA LEU A 179 -6.31 38.52 10.64
C LEU A 179 -6.80 37.90 11.95
N CYS A 180 -6.08 38.05 13.06
CA CYS A 180 -6.51 37.57 14.36
C CYS A 180 -7.81 38.26 14.84
N ASP A 181 -7.93 39.57 14.61
CA ASP A 181 -9.15 40.31 14.94
C ASP A 181 -10.37 39.84 14.10
N GLU A 182 -10.15 39.60 12.82
CA GLU A 182 -11.19 39.07 11.90
C GLU A 182 -11.63 37.65 12.31
N LEU A 183 -10.70 36.78 12.63
CA LEU A 183 -10.99 35.45 13.15
C LEU A 183 -11.75 35.51 14.48
N TYR A 184 -11.32 36.34 15.42
CA TYR A 184 -11.99 36.46 16.70
C TYR A 184 -13.44 36.97 16.60
N ARG A 185 -13.74 37.79 15.59
CA ARG A 185 -15.11 38.27 15.32
C ARG A 185 -15.99 37.27 14.57
N SER A 186 -15.39 36.26 13.96
CA SER A 186 -16.12 35.22 13.17
C SER A 186 -16.59 34.03 14.02
N PHE A 187 -16.12 33.94 15.28
CA PHE A 187 -16.54 32.99 16.29
C PHE A 187 -17.35 33.65 17.41
#